data_657ea74ba93424d3c40d4d2e417c57e2
#
_entry.id   657ea74ba93424d3c40d4d2e417c57e2
#
_cell.length_a   1.000
_cell.length_b   1.000
_cell.length_c   1.000
_cell.angle_alpha   90.00
_cell.angle_beta   90.00
_cell.angle_gamma   90.00
#
_symmetry.space_group_name_H-M   'P 1'
#
loop_
_entity.id
_entity.type
_entity.pdbx_description
1 polymer ?
#
loop_
_entity_poly.entity_id
_entity_poly.type
_entity_poly.pdbx_seq_one_letter_code
_entity_poly.pdbx_strand_id
1 'polypeptide(L)'
;MINKMKYRKDKRTKNLTLRDIHVGDWVQVWSEITERYSPPLKIIQICDDGTIYLVTSDEERCTPWEEDIMNVDALPITKELLQGFGFEVIPKDYPEGEFNVLYNGQKICELWMFSNLCTLETPWQSSEYLHEFIDEMCHELPEILNLEWKGVEK
;
A
#
# COMPACT_ATOMS: atom_id res chain seq x y z
N MET A 1 -30.68 4.22 4.64
CA MET A 1 -29.73 5.34 4.45
C MET A 1 -28.56 5.23 5.40
N ILE A 2 -28.81 5.30 6.69
CA ILE A 2 -27.75 5.20 7.69
C ILE A 2 -27.00 3.87 7.58
N ASN A 3 -27.74 2.78 7.42
CA ASN A 3 -27.13 1.46 7.30
C ASN A 3 -26.24 1.33 6.05
N LYS A 4 -26.67 1.98 4.97
CA LYS A 4 -25.89 1.94 3.72
C LYS A 4 -24.56 2.67 3.87
N MET A 5 -24.57 3.82 4.53
CA MET A 5 -23.36 4.59 4.79
C MET A 5 -22.41 3.82 5.71
N LYS A 6 -22.94 3.24 6.78
CA LYS A 6 -22.17 2.43 7.69
C LYS A 6 -21.54 1.24 6.96
N TYR A 7 -22.30 0.60 6.09
CA TYR A 7 -21.83 -0.55 5.33
C TYR A 7 -20.66 -0.20 4.43
N ARG A 8 -20.77 0.94 3.71
CA ARG A 8 -19.67 1.40 2.85
C ARG A 8 -18.43 1.72 3.68
N LYS A 9 -18.62 2.39 4.80
CA LYS A 9 -17.52 2.75 5.68
C LYS A 9 -16.77 1.50 6.17
N ASP A 10 -17.52 0.44 6.46
CA ASP A 10 -16.90 -0.80 6.93
C ASP A 10 -16.08 -1.49 5.84
N LYS A 11 -16.35 -1.20 4.57
CA LYS A 11 -15.61 -1.79 3.46
C LYS A 11 -14.31 -1.07 3.14
N ARG A 12 -14.15 0.14 3.65
CA ARG A 12 -12.95 0.92 3.39
C ARG A 12 -11.86 0.58 4.40
N THR A 13 -10.61 0.70 3.96
CA THR A 13 -9.46 0.42 4.81
C THR A 13 -9.20 1.60 5.74
N LYS A 14 -8.47 2.58 5.28
CA LYS A 14 -8.14 3.74 6.08
C LYS A 14 -8.03 4.94 5.16
N ASN A 15 -8.93 5.88 5.30
CA ASN A 15 -8.86 7.11 4.50
C ASN A 15 -7.66 7.94 4.93
N LEU A 16 -6.88 8.38 3.97
CA LEU A 16 -5.68 9.17 4.21
C LEU A 16 -5.99 10.65 4.13
N THR A 17 -5.22 11.44 4.85
CA THR A 17 -5.30 12.91 4.79
C THR A 17 -4.06 13.43 4.10
N LEU A 18 -4.05 14.73 3.78
CA LEU A 18 -2.89 15.34 3.14
C LEU A 18 -1.63 15.25 4.00
N ARG A 19 -1.79 15.09 5.31
CA ARG A 19 -0.66 14.96 6.23
C ARG A 19 -0.05 13.57 6.23
N ASP A 20 -0.82 12.59 5.77
CA ASP A 20 -0.39 11.19 5.82
C ASP A 20 0.40 10.76 4.59
N ILE A 21 0.37 11.54 3.53
CA ILE A 21 0.86 11.09 2.22
C ILE A 21 2.06 11.90 1.75
N HIS A 22 2.85 11.24 0.90
CA HIS A 22 4.03 11.85 0.26
C HIS A 22 4.07 11.43 -1.19
N VAL A 23 4.67 12.26 -2.03
CA VAL A 23 4.93 11.87 -3.42
C VAL A 23 5.81 10.62 -3.40
N GLY A 24 5.41 9.62 -4.15
CA GLY A 24 6.09 8.32 -4.17
C GLY A 24 5.37 7.24 -3.38
N ASP A 25 4.40 7.60 -2.56
CA ASP A 25 3.60 6.62 -1.81
C ASP A 25 2.68 5.83 -2.74
N TRP A 26 2.48 4.56 -2.41
CA TRP A 26 1.50 3.71 -3.09
C TRP A 26 0.25 3.62 -2.23
N VAL A 27 -0.89 3.87 -2.87
CA VAL A 27 -2.20 3.92 -2.20
C VAL A 27 -3.24 3.27 -3.11
N GLN A 28 -4.49 3.28 -2.67
CA GLN A 28 -5.60 2.82 -3.50
C GLN A 28 -6.71 3.85 -3.47
N VAL A 29 -7.53 3.87 -4.53
CA VAL A 29 -8.63 4.81 -4.68
C VAL A 29 -9.95 4.06 -4.54
N TRP A 30 -10.82 4.58 -3.68
CA TRP A 30 -12.15 4.01 -3.46
C TRP A 30 -13.14 4.60 -4.46
N SER A 31 -13.91 3.74 -5.11
CA SER A 31 -15.00 4.17 -6.00
C SER A 31 -16.34 4.01 -5.28
N GLU A 32 -17.04 5.10 -5.07
CA GLU A 32 -18.38 5.08 -4.49
C GLU A 32 -19.38 4.37 -5.39
N ILE A 33 -19.15 4.46 -6.70
CA ILE A 33 -20.08 3.90 -7.68
C ILE A 33 -20.02 2.38 -7.70
N THR A 34 -18.81 1.82 -7.76
CA THR A 34 -18.64 0.37 -7.84
C THR A 34 -18.41 -0.28 -6.48
N GLU A 35 -18.19 0.52 -5.44
CA GLU A 35 -17.81 0.06 -4.10
C GLU A 35 -16.62 -0.89 -4.15
N ARG A 36 -15.62 -0.50 -4.93
CA ARG A 36 -14.39 -1.26 -5.11
C ARG A 36 -13.19 -0.33 -5.09
N TYR A 37 -12.05 -0.92 -4.83
CA TYR A 37 -10.78 -0.21 -4.89
C TYR A 37 -10.13 -0.34 -6.25
N SER A 38 -9.37 0.69 -6.61
CA SER A 38 -8.45 0.60 -7.74
C SER A 38 -7.33 -0.37 -7.42
N PRO A 39 -6.55 -0.81 -8.44
CA PRO A 39 -5.25 -1.39 -8.17
C PRO A 39 -4.37 -0.38 -7.44
N PRO A 40 -3.23 -0.83 -6.89
CA PRO A 40 -2.28 0.12 -6.30
C PRO A 40 -1.88 1.21 -7.29
N LEU A 41 -1.85 2.44 -6.81
CA LEU A 41 -1.49 3.62 -7.60
C LEU A 41 -0.43 4.42 -6.85
N LYS A 42 0.51 4.98 -7.60
CA LYS A 42 1.60 5.77 -7.04
C LYS A 42 1.27 7.25 -7.11
N ILE A 43 1.46 7.94 -6.01
CA ILE A 43 1.22 9.39 -5.94
C ILE A 43 2.38 10.12 -6.61
N ILE A 44 2.07 10.97 -7.59
CA ILE A 44 3.08 11.76 -8.30
C ILE A 44 2.96 13.24 -8.02
N GLN A 45 1.81 13.71 -7.55
CA GLN A 45 1.60 15.12 -7.24
C GLN A 45 0.51 15.28 -6.20
N ILE A 46 0.73 16.20 -5.28
CA ILE A 46 -0.21 16.51 -4.20
C ILE A 46 -0.48 18.00 -4.27
N CYS A 47 -1.76 18.36 -4.40
CA CYS A 47 -2.18 19.77 -4.45
C CYS A 47 -2.80 20.22 -3.13
N ASP A 48 -2.63 21.49 -2.81
CA ASP A 48 -3.10 22.04 -1.54
C ASP A 48 -4.61 21.95 -1.36
N ASP A 49 -5.35 21.91 -2.46
CA ASP A 49 -6.81 21.85 -2.41
C ASP A 49 -7.35 20.43 -2.21
N GLY A 50 -6.47 19.46 -2.05
CA GLY A 50 -6.89 18.07 -1.84
C GLY A 50 -6.92 17.24 -3.11
N THR A 51 -6.51 17.78 -4.23
CA THR A 51 -6.42 17.03 -5.48
C THR A 51 -5.12 16.25 -5.52
N ILE A 52 -5.22 14.96 -5.86
CA ILE A 52 -4.07 14.05 -5.90
C ILE A 52 -3.97 13.47 -7.31
N TYR A 53 -2.76 13.45 -7.86
CA TYR A 53 -2.50 12.82 -9.15
C TYR A 53 -1.72 11.54 -8.93
N LEU A 54 -2.19 10.46 -9.57
CA LEU A 54 -1.68 9.11 -9.36
C LEU A 54 -1.47 8.41 -10.70
N VAL A 55 -0.53 7.46 -10.71
CA VAL A 55 -0.25 6.66 -11.91
C VAL A 55 -0.12 5.19 -11.53
N THR A 56 -0.27 4.32 -12.54
CA THR A 56 0.03 2.90 -12.40
C THR A 56 1.51 2.68 -12.72
N SER A 57 1.95 1.44 -12.66
CA SER A 57 3.35 1.11 -12.96
C SER A 57 3.74 1.36 -14.42
N ASP A 58 2.75 1.36 -15.32
CA ASP A 58 3.00 1.52 -16.75
C ASP A 58 2.73 2.94 -17.22
N GLU A 59 2.91 3.89 -16.37
CA GLU A 59 2.42 5.25 -16.48
C GLU A 59 3.02 6.08 -17.61
N GLU A 60 4.14 5.67 -18.18
CA GLU A 60 4.75 6.48 -19.26
C GLU A 60 3.79 6.77 -20.39
N ARG A 61 2.79 5.92 -20.57
CA ARG A 61 1.81 6.05 -21.65
C ARG A 61 0.42 6.37 -21.14
N CYS A 62 0.28 6.56 -19.84
CA CYS A 62 -1.03 6.75 -19.22
C CYS A 62 -1.21 8.18 -18.78
N THR A 63 -2.45 8.67 -18.92
CA THR A 63 -2.82 9.92 -18.31
C THR A 63 -2.93 9.69 -16.80
N PRO A 64 -2.33 10.57 -15.99
CA PRO A 64 -2.48 10.42 -14.54
C PRO A 64 -3.94 10.45 -14.11
N TRP A 65 -4.25 9.69 -13.07
CA TRP A 65 -5.57 9.75 -12.45
C TRP A 65 -5.64 11.00 -11.59
N GLU A 66 -6.75 11.68 -11.65
CA GLU A 66 -6.99 12.84 -10.79
C GLU A 66 -8.06 12.47 -9.78
N GLU A 67 -7.74 12.54 -8.49
CA GLU A 67 -8.66 12.15 -7.44
C GLU A 67 -8.66 13.15 -6.30
N ASP A 68 -9.76 13.16 -5.55
CA ASP A 68 -9.85 13.92 -4.32
C ASP A 68 -9.29 13.06 -3.18
N ILE A 69 -8.58 13.71 -2.26
CA ILE A 69 -7.97 13.01 -1.12
C ILE A 69 -9.00 12.18 -0.32
N MET A 70 -10.25 12.60 -0.32
CA MET A 70 -11.29 11.85 0.42
C MET A 70 -11.51 10.44 -0.14
N ASN A 71 -11.09 10.19 -1.38
CA ASN A 71 -11.21 8.87 -2.01
C ASN A 71 -9.92 8.06 -1.94
N VAL A 72 -8.88 8.61 -1.33
CA VAL A 72 -7.56 7.97 -1.29
C VAL A 72 -7.41 7.24 0.04
N ASP A 73 -7.25 5.93 -0.04
CA ASP A 73 -7.16 5.08 1.14
C ASP A 73 -5.83 4.34 1.17
N ALA A 74 -5.40 3.97 2.37
CA ALA A 74 -4.16 3.24 2.57
C ALA A 74 -4.27 1.83 2.02
N LEU A 75 -3.16 1.31 1.50
CA LEU A 75 -3.05 -0.08 1.08
C LEU A 75 -2.68 -0.92 2.30
N PRO A 76 -3.55 -1.83 2.73
CA PRO A 76 -3.20 -2.73 3.82
C PRO A 76 -2.17 -3.73 3.34
N ILE A 77 -1.23 -4.05 4.22
CA ILE A 77 -0.18 -4.99 3.88
C ILE A 77 -0.74 -6.40 3.86
N THR A 78 -0.47 -7.13 2.77
CA THR A 78 -0.78 -8.54 2.64
C THR A 78 0.38 -9.21 1.93
N LYS A 79 0.44 -10.53 2.04
CA LYS A 79 1.45 -11.30 1.35
C LYS A 79 1.38 -11.08 -0.17
N GLU A 80 0.15 -11.09 -0.70
CA GLU A 80 -0.09 -10.92 -2.13
C GLU A 80 0.33 -9.53 -2.61
N LEU A 81 0.06 -8.50 -1.81
CA LEU A 81 0.48 -7.15 -2.15
C LEU A 81 2.01 -7.07 -2.28
N LEU A 82 2.71 -7.62 -1.31
CA LEU A 82 4.17 -7.61 -1.33
C LEU A 82 4.72 -8.34 -2.54
N GLN A 83 4.15 -9.51 -2.85
CA GLN A 83 4.57 -10.28 -4.01
C GLN A 83 4.31 -9.51 -5.31
N GLY A 84 3.21 -8.78 -5.37
CA GLY A 84 2.88 -7.96 -6.55
C GLY A 84 3.85 -6.80 -6.76
N PHE A 85 4.54 -6.37 -5.71
CA PHE A 85 5.59 -5.37 -5.81
C PHE A 85 6.99 -5.97 -6.01
N GLY A 86 7.08 -7.30 -6.10
CA GLY A 86 8.35 -7.96 -6.38
C GLY A 86 9.13 -8.41 -5.16
N PHE A 87 8.55 -8.29 -3.97
CA PHE A 87 9.18 -8.84 -2.78
C PHE A 87 9.03 -10.35 -2.75
N GLU A 88 10.05 -11.02 -2.22
CA GLU A 88 9.94 -12.44 -1.92
C GLU A 88 9.47 -12.57 -0.48
N VAL A 89 8.47 -13.41 -0.26
CA VAL A 89 7.91 -13.65 1.07
C VAL A 89 8.07 -15.12 1.38
N ILE A 90 9.00 -15.44 2.27
CA ILE A 90 9.41 -16.81 2.56
C ILE A 90 9.01 -17.18 3.97
N PRO A 91 8.20 -18.24 4.15
CA PRO A 91 7.78 -18.62 5.50
C PRO A 91 8.96 -19.08 6.34
N LYS A 92 8.92 -18.70 7.60
CA LYS A 92 9.88 -19.21 8.58
C LYS A 92 9.45 -20.60 9.01
N ASP A 93 10.42 -21.41 9.42
CA ASP A 93 10.12 -22.74 9.96
C ASP A 93 9.27 -22.63 11.23
N TYR A 94 9.53 -21.61 12.02
CA TYR A 94 8.84 -21.41 13.28
C TYR A 94 9.07 -19.97 13.78
N PRO A 95 8.07 -19.30 14.35
CA PRO A 95 6.68 -19.76 14.54
C PRO A 95 5.84 -19.60 13.27
N GLU A 96 4.70 -20.30 13.22
CA GLU A 96 3.76 -20.13 12.14
C GLU A 96 3.26 -18.69 12.08
N GLY A 97 3.00 -18.22 10.86
CA GLY A 97 2.50 -16.87 10.66
C GLY A 97 3.59 -15.82 10.55
N GLU A 98 4.86 -16.21 10.62
CA GLU A 98 5.97 -15.29 10.42
C GLU A 98 6.72 -15.63 9.13
N PHE A 99 7.07 -14.60 8.38
CA PHE A 99 7.73 -14.75 7.09
C PHE A 99 8.91 -13.80 7.01
N ASN A 100 9.94 -14.21 6.29
CA ASN A 100 11.03 -13.31 5.93
C ASN A 100 10.65 -12.61 4.63
N VAL A 101 10.90 -11.31 4.56
CA VAL A 101 10.62 -10.51 3.37
C VAL A 101 11.95 -10.06 2.77
N LEU A 102 12.16 -10.44 1.50
CA LEU A 102 13.39 -10.16 0.79
C LEU A 102 13.14 -9.20 -0.37
N TYR A 103 14.08 -8.30 -0.58
CA TYR A 103 14.08 -7.39 -1.71
C TYR A 103 15.41 -7.55 -2.43
N ASN A 104 15.37 -7.90 -3.71
CA ASN A 104 16.58 -8.18 -4.49
C ASN A 104 17.47 -9.23 -3.80
N GLY A 105 16.83 -10.25 -3.22
CA GLY A 105 17.56 -11.36 -2.59
C GLY A 105 18.05 -11.09 -1.18
N GLN A 106 17.82 -9.89 -0.67
CA GLN A 106 18.29 -9.51 0.66
C GLN A 106 17.11 -9.34 1.62
N LYS A 107 17.21 -9.97 2.78
CA LYS A 107 16.17 -9.81 3.80
C LYS A 107 16.15 -8.36 4.31
N ILE A 108 15.00 -7.73 4.26
CA ILE A 108 14.84 -6.35 4.72
C ILE A 108 13.91 -6.22 5.93
N CYS A 109 13.00 -7.16 6.12
CA CYS A 109 12.05 -7.11 7.25
C CYS A 109 11.36 -8.46 7.39
N GLU A 110 10.37 -8.51 8.27
CA GLU A 110 9.54 -9.70 8.47
C GLU A 110 8.07 -9.34 8.30
N LEU A 111 7.30 -10.29 7.84
CA LEU A 111 5.86 -10.17 7.76
C LEU A 111 5.26 -11.07 8.84
N TRP A 112 4.41 -10.50 9.69
CA TRP A 112 3.73 -11.25 10.74
C TRP A 112 2.23 -11.25 10.42
N MET A 113 1.63 -12.44 10.43
CA MET A 113 0.22 -12.62 10.16
C MET A 113 -0.46 -13.28 11.35
N PHE A 114 -1.37 -12.53 11.99
CA PHE A 114 -2.11 -13.01 13.15
C PHE A 114 -3.60 -12.77 12.88
N SER A 115 -4.38 -13.86 12.83
CA SER A 115 -5.81 -13.75 12.55
C SER A 115 -6.08 -12.94 11.28
N ASN A 116 -6.63 -11.74 11.42
CA ASN A 116 -6.93 -10.89 10.27
C ASN A 116 -5.93 -9.75 10.09
N LEU A 117 -4.87 -9.75 10.86
CA LEU A 117 -3.91 -8.67 10.87
C LEU A 117 -2.60 -9.10 10.23
N CYS A 118 -2.11 -8.29 9.28
CA CYS A 118 -0.78 -8.44 8.70
C CYS A 118 0.03 -7.20 9.01
N THR A 119 1.25 -7.38 9.52
CA THR A 119 2.14 -6.26 9.78
C THR A 119 3.53 -6.54 9.22
N LEU A 120 4.21 -5.48 8.76
CA LEU A 120 5.62 -5.56 8.41
C LEU A 120 6.43 -5.09 9.61
N GLU A 121 7.34 -5.94 10.05
CA GLU A 121 8.14 -5.69 11.25
C GLU A 121 9.56 -5.34 10.87
N THR A 122 10.00 -4.16 11.28
CA THR A 122 11.40 -3.74 11.18
C THR A 122 11.92 -3.55 12.60
N PRO A 123 13.24 -3.37 12.78
CA PRO A 123 13.75 -3.07 14.13
C PRO A 123 13.18 -1.79 14.74
N TRP A 124 12.61 -0.90 13.91
CA TRP A 124 12.17 0.42 14.37
C TRP A 124 10.66 0.56 14.52
N GLN A 125 9.88 -0.19 13.73
CA GLN A 125 8.44 -0.05 13.81
C GLN A 125 7.68 -1.23 13.22
N SER A 126 6.40 -1.27 13.54
CA SER A 126 5.43 -2.22 13.00
C SER A 126 4.48 -1.44 12.09
N SER A 127 4.31 -1.87 10.86
CA SER A 127 3.49 -1.15 9.88
C SER A 127 2.34 -2.03 9.39
N GLU A 128 1.13 -1.48 9.42
CA GLU A 128 -0.06 -2.15 8.90
C GLU A 128 -0.37 -1.75 7.46
N TYR A 129 0.16 -0.62 7.02
CA TYR A 129 -0.11 -0.05 5.69
C TYR A 129 1.17 0.20 4.94
N LEU A 130 1.09 0.03 3.62
CA LEU A 130 2.30 0.09 2.79
C LEU A 130 2.98 1.46 2.82
N HIS A 131 2.21 2.55 2.81
CA HIS A 131 2.82 3.88 2.81
C HIS A 131 3.65 4.14 4.07
N GLU A 132 3.21 3.62 5.21
CA GLU A 132 3.96 3.74 6.47
C GLU A 132 5.30 3.03 6.38
N PHE A 133 5.27 1.83 5.82
CA PHE A 133 6.48 1.04 5.65
C PHE A 133 7.46 1.72 4.70
N ILE A 134 6.97 2.24 3.58
CA ILE A 134 7.82 2.91 2.59
C ILE A 134 8.44 4.16 3.18
N ASP A 135 7.64 4.97 3.89
CA ASP A 135 8.12 6.20 4.50
C ASP A 135 9.24 5.94 5.50
N GLU A 136 9.16 4.82 6.22
CA GLU A 136 10.19 4.44 7.17
C GLU A 136 11.42 3.85 6.48
N MET A 137 11.18 2.91 5.55
CA MET A 137 12.27 2.18 4.90
C MET A 137 13.08 3.02 3.94
N CYS A 138 12.52 4.08 3.39
CA CYS A 138 13.25 4.87 2.39
C CYS A 138 14.51 5.53 2.96
N HIS A 139 14.60 5.67 4.27
CA HIS A 139 15.80 6.21 4.92
C HIS A 139 16.95 5.19 4.92
N GLU A 140 16.61 3.91 5.04
CA GLU A 140 17.62 2.85 5.09
C GLU A 140 17.84 2.19 3.74
N LEU A 141 16.79 2.16 2.92
CA LEU A 141 16.81 1.50 1.61
C LEU A 141 16.15 2.41 0.58
N PRO A 142 16.88 3.43 0.08
CA PRO A 142 16.26 4.39 -0.86
C PRO A 142 15.67 3.77 -2.11
N GLU A 143 16.18 2.60 -2.54
CA GLU A 143 15.66 1.91 -3.71
C GLU A 143 14.19 1.54 -3.58
N ILE A 144 13.66 1.51 -2.36
CA ILE A 144 12.26 1.15 -2.16
C ILE A 144 11.31 2.18 -2.78
N LEU A 145 11.80 3.38 -3.03
CA LEU A 145 11.01 4.41 -3.72
C LEU A 145 10.82 4.10 -5.20
N ASN A 146 11.55 3.13 -5.72
CA ASN A 146 11.47 2.71 -7.12
C ASN A 146 10.62 1.46 -7.32
N LEU A 147 9.84 1.07 -6.33
CA LEU A 147 8.95 -0.08 -6.47
C LEU A 147 7.98 0.12 -7.62
N GLU A 148 7.65 -0.97 -8.29
CA GLU A 148 6.66 -0.98 -9.36
C GLU A 148 5.64 -2.07 -9.09
N TRP A 149 4.38 -1.76 -9.27
CA TRP A 149 3.31 -2.74 -9.14
C TRP A 149 3.23 -3.59 -10.40
N LYS A 150 3.48 -4.87 -10.27
CA LYS A 150 3.45 -5.80 -11.40
C LYS A 150 2.25 -6.72 -11.36
N GLY A 151 1.45 -6.62 -10.32
CA GLY A 151 0.30 -7.47 -10.14
C GLY A 151 0.67 -8.82 -9.54
N VAL A 152 -0.36 -9.58 -9.19
CA VAL A 152 -0.18 -10.89 -8.58
C VAL A 152 -0.26 -11.93 -9.69
N GLU A 153 0.75 -12.81 -9.74
CA GLU A 153 0.74 -13.90 -10.70
C GLU A 153 -0.37 -14.89 -10.40
N LYS A 154 -0.97 -15.41 -11.45
CA LYS A 154 -2.05 -16.37 -11.31
C LYS A 154 -1.59 -17.78 -11.62
#